data_c4e3a30cdb4206dc377c4af5ca8dee05
#
_entry.id   c4e3a30cdb4206dc377c4af5ca8dee05
#
_cell.length_a   1.000
_cell.length_b   1.000
_cell.length_c   1.000
_cell.angle_alpha   90.00
_cell.angle_beta   90.00
_cell.angle_gamma   90.00
#
_symmetry.space_group_name_H-M   'P 1'
#
loop_
_entity.id
_entity.type
_entity.pdbx_description
1 polymer ?
#
loop_
_entity_poly.entity_id
_entity_poly.type
_entity_poly.pdbx_seq_one_letter_code
_entity_poly.pdbx_strand_id
1 'polypeptide(L)'
;MNVPVPSATGPEIVTQESLLLGAAERIDRIRQGRLAIHVHLSRLRPQNRQDGHIRIALRMLEPMINAYRGQMFLLGNSDVVFMLKDPNLTDVENMVFKLRALFSKDPLTFVDKGDGRDNFCTWFDLGVTSDYEAFVGMSRTVTEEARQRSRDKAKARVELPPIDPTGLGEVMEALAAIDVSGMIRRQAAIVIDGTSAEVLFQEFYIAMAELQKALAADMNLLGNRWLFQHLSQTLDLRVLSALQDMALRKRPNMFSLNLNIASVLSKQFDDFEKSESTRSALSVEFQVLDVLADSRGYYAARERLREVGHQVVLDGLNELTLQFMDVTQFDADLYKVTWSPEMGEGEHGDITAAAMAPLGMEKILLARCDSESAIQWGLNQGIQRFQGRYVDAMLAAYTMAGCNKSSACTLGQCIARHGVVAGPMRSECGNNDMLDSSPSMRMPKPRRTPEATA
;
A
#
# COMPACT_ATOMS: atom_id res chain seq x y z
N MET A 1 23.91 11.11 26.50
CA MET A 1 23.93 9.96 25.60
C MET A 1 22.77 10.12 24.64
N ASN A 2 23.05 10.48 23.36
CA ASN A 2 22.04 10.64 22.34
C ASN A 2 21.61 9.24 21.89
N VAL A 3 20.41 8.84 22.28
CA VAL A 3 19.74 7.68 21.71
C VAL A 3 19.23 8.11 20.32
N PRO A 4 19.60 7.44 19.23
CA PRO A 4 19.06 7.77 17.91
C PRO A 4 17.57 7.48 17.89
N VAL A 5 16.79 8.51 17.59
CA VAL A 5 15.35 8.39 17.33
C VAL A 5 15.18 7.52 16.09
N PRO A 6 14.42 6.40 16.13
CA PRO A 6 14.14 5.64 14.93
C PRO A 6 13.37 6.53 13.96
N SER A 7 13.91 6.70 12.77
CA SER A 7 13.27 7.45 11.69
C SER A 7 11.92 6.80 11.40
N ALA A 8 10.85 7.55 11.65
CA ALA A 8 9.52 7.23 11.18
C ALA A 8 9.54 7.29 9.64
N THR A 9 9.95 6.21 9.01
CA THR A 9 9.70 5.99 7.58
C THR A 9 8.19 5.80 7.46
N GLY A 10 7.51 6.85 7.03
CA GLY A 10 6.10 6.77 6.65
C GLY A 10 5.88 5.62 5.65
N PRO A 11 4.65 5.18 5.43
CA PRO A 11 4.36 4.04 4.58
C PRO A 11 5.03 4.26 3.22
N GLU A 12 5.96 3.38 2.89
CA GLU A 12 6.66 3.40 1.62
C GLU A 12 5.60 3.14 0.54
N ILE A 13 5.27 4.13 -0.27
CA ILE A 13 4.23 4.06 -1.32
C ILE A 13 4.59 2.91 -2.25
N VAL A 14 3.64 2.00 -2.57
CA VAL A 14 3.84 0.97 -3.62
C VAL A 14 4.21 1.71 -4.88
N THR A 15 5.46 1.57 -5.27
CA THR A 15 5.92 2.15 -6.52
C THR A 15 5.66 1.15 -7.65
N GLN A 16 5.47 1.64 -8.86
CA GLN A 16 5.35 0.78 -10.03
C GLN A 16 6.61 -0.07 -10.22
N GLU A 17 7.76 0.44 -9.75
CA GLU A 17 9.05 -0.25 -9.76
C GLU A 17 9.04 -1.48 -8.85
N SER A 18 8.46 -1.38 -7.64
CA SER A 18 8.36 -2.53 -6.74
C SER A 18 7.38 -3.59 -7.27
N LEU A 19 6.29 -3.17 -7.94
CA LEU A 19 5.38 -4.08 -8.63
C LEU A 19 6.06 -4.77 -9.81
N LEU A 20 6.88 -4.04 -10.58
CA LEU A 20 7.67 -4.60 -11.68
C LEU A 20 8.65 -5.66 -11.18
N LEU A 21 9.42 -5.35 -10.12
CA LEU A 21 10.37 -6.30 -9.53
C LEU A 21 9.65 -7.57 -9.04
N GLY A 22 8.55 -7.42 -8.30
CA GLY A 22 7.76 -8.56 -7.86
C GLY A 22 7.16 -9.37 -9.02
N ALA A 23 6.81 -8.74 -10.15
CA ALA A 23 6.37 -9.44 -11.35
C ALA A 23 7.53 -10.20 -12.01
N ALA A 24 8.71 -9.58 -12.11
CA ALA A 24 9.91 -10.20 -12.67
C ALA A 24 10.34 -11.44 -11.88
N GLU A 25 10.32 -11.38 -10.55
CA GLU A 25 10.71 -12.50 -9.69
C GLU A 25 9.70 -13.66 -9.73
N ARG A 26 8.38 -13.35 -9.77
CA ARG A 26 7.34 -14.38 -9.85
C ARG A 26 7.41 -15.25 -11.10
N ILE A 27 7.88 -14.73 -12.23
CA ILE A 27 7.93 -15.49 -13.48
C ILE A 27 9.16 -16.39 -13.61
N ASP A 28 10.07 -16.43 -12.67
CA ASP A 28 11.32 -17.20 -12.74
C ASP A 28 11.13 -18.64 -13.23
N ARG A 29 10.07 -19.30 -12.82
CA ARG A 29 9.79 -20.70 -13.20
C ARG A 29 8.97 -20.85 -14.48
N ILE A 30 8.44 -19.76 -15.02
CA ILE A 30 7.53 -19.77 -16.19
C ILE A 30 7.98 -18.74 -17.23
N ARG A 31 9.29 -18.64 -17.44
CA ARG A 31 9.92 -17.61 -18.29
C ARG A 31 9.69 -17.82 -19.78
N GLN A 32 9.52 -19.07 -20.20
CA GLN A 32 9.43 -19.44 -21.62
C GLN A 32 8.24 -18.74 -22.31
N GLY A 33 8.49 -18.24 -23.52
CA GLY A 33 7.50 -17.52 -24.30
C GLY A 33 7.15 -16.13 -23.73
N ARG A 34 7.95 -15.57 -22.82
CA ARG A 34 7.73 -14.23 -22.30
C ARG A 34 8.74 -13.24 -22.84
N LEU A 35 8.21 -12.09 -23.24
CA LEU A 35 8.98 -10.95 -23.74
C LEU A 35 8.73 -9.76 -22.80
N ALA A 36 9.79 -9.05 -22.43
CA ALA A 36 9.66 -7.77 -21.76
C ALA A 36 10.34 -6.66 -22.57
N ILE A 37 9.75 -5.47 -22.53
CA ILE A 37 10.28 -4.30 -23.24
C ILE A 37 10.27 -3.10 -22.30
N HIS A 38 11.43 -2.45 -22.17
CA HIS A 38 11.60 -1.22 -21.44
C HIS A 38 11.70 -0.04 -22.43
N VAL A 39 10.71 0.83 -22.45
CA VAL A 39 10.66 2.03 -23.27
C VAL A 39 11.18 3.22 -22.47
N HIS A 40 12.27 3.83 -22.91
CA HIS A 40 13.02 4.86 -22.20
C HIS A 40 12.45 6.28 -22.43
N LEU A 41 11.19 6.52 -22.03
CA LEU A 41 10.56 7.83 -22.20
C LEU A 41 11.21 8.91 -21.32
N SER A 42 11.90 8.54 -20.25
CA SER A 42 12.67 9.48 -19.40
C SER A 42 13.80 10.17 -20.15
N ARG A 43 14.32 9.54 -21.22
CA ARG A 43 15.41 10.05 -22.05
C ARG A 43 14.96 11.03 -23.14
N LEU A 44 13.64 11.17 -23.35
CA LEU A 44 13.09 12.17 -24.26
C LEU A 44 13.41 13.57 -23.74
N ARG A 45 13.59 14.51 -24.68
CA ARG A 45 13.72 15.93 -24.34
C ARG A 45 12.48 16.42 -23.58
N PRO A 46 12.63 17.35 -22.58
CA PRO A 46 11.53 17.79 -21.74
C PRO A 46 10.29 18.26 -22.53
N GLN A 47 10.48 18.96 -23.64
CA GLN A 47 9.39 19.45 -24.50
C GLN A 47 8.60 18.31 -25.18
N ASN A 48 9.18 17.13 -25.35
CA ASN A 48 8.55 15.97 -25.96
C ASN A 48 8.00 14.99 -24.92
N ARG A 49 8.42 15.10 -23.66
CA ARG A 49 7.97 14.28 -22.51
C ARG A 49 6.81 14.92 -21.76
N GLN A 50 5.72 15.23 -22.47
CA GLN A 50 4.53 15.80 -21.84
C GLN A 50 3.59 14.70 -21.35
N ASP A 51 2.91 14.92 -20.23
CA ASP A 51 1.95 13.96 -19.64
C ASP A 51 0.87 13.50 -20.63
N GLY A 52 0.44 14.39 -21.51
CA GLY A 52 -0.51 14.06 -22.58
C GLY A 52 0.02 13.01 -23.55
N HIS A 53 1.28 13.13 -23.98
CA HIS A 53 1.92 12.17 -24.88
C HIS A 53 2.16 10.82 -24.19
N ILE A 54 2.58 10.84 -22.91
CA ILE A 54 2.74 9.62 -22.11
C ILE A 54 1.42 8.88 -21.98
N ARG A 55 0.33 9.57 -21.69
CA ARG A 55 -1.02 8.97 -21.61
C ARG A 55 -1.46 8.36 -22.96
N ILE A 56 -1.14 9.01 -24.08
CA ILE A 56 -1.44 8.47 -25.40
C ILE A 56 -0.62 7.18 -25.63
N ALA A 57 0.68 7.19 -25.30
CA ALA A 57 1.55 6.02 -25.41
C ALA A 57 1.01 4.82 -24.61
N LEU A 58 0.57 5.04 -23.37
CA LEU A 58 -0.04 4.00 -22.53
C LEU A 58 -1.30 3.41 -23.19
N ARG A 59 -2.20 4.26 -23.68
CA ARG A 59 -3.43 3.83 -24.37
C ARG A 59 -3.13 3.04 -25.65
N MET A 60 -2.07 3.39 -26.38
CA MET A 60 -1.66 2.65 -27.57
C MET A 60 -1.19 1.23 -27.23
N LEU A 61 -0.59 1.02 -26.05
CA LEU A 61 -0.11 -0.28 -25.60
C LEU A 61 -1.24 -1.19 -25.06
N GLU A 62 -2.32 -0.62 -24.54
CA GLU A 62 -3.42 -1.38 -23.90
C GLU A 62 -3.95 -2.55 -24.73
N PRO A 63 -4.26 -2.41 -26.06
CA PRO A 63 -4.76 -3.52 -26.86
C PRO A 63 -3.80 -4.71 -26.93
N MET A 64 -2.50 -4.42 -27.03
CA MET A 64 -1.45 -5.44 -27.09
C MET A 64 -1.28 -6.14 -25.73
N ILE A 65 -1.29 -5.36 -24.64
CA ILE A 65 -1.23 -5.91 -23.27
C ILE A 65 -2.38 -6.89 -23.05
N ASN A 66 -3.58 -6.54 -23.49
CA ASN A 66 -4.76 -7.38 -23.37
C ASN A 66 -4.70 -8.63 -24.26
N ALA A 67 -4.26 -8.47 -25.53
CA ALA A 67 -4.17 -9.59 -26.47
C ALA A 67 -3.17 -10.66 -26.01
N TYR A 68 -2.06 -10.27 -25.42
CA TYR A 68 -0.99 -11.16 -24.99
C TYR A 68 -0.92 -11.40 -23.48
N ARG A 69 -2.02 -11.16 -22.75
CA ARG A 69 -2.12 -11.35 -21.28
C ARG A 69 -0.93 -10.72 -20.55
N GLY A 70 -0.59 -9.51 -20.97
CA GLY A 70 0.58 -8.78 -20.50
C GLY A 70 0.34 -8.00 -19.23
N GLN A 71 1.40 -7.37 -18.75
CA GLN A 71 1.40 -6.40 -17.67
C GLN A 71 2.20 -5.16 -18.12
N MET A 72 1.78 -3.99 -17.69
CA MET A 72 2.42 -2.72 -18.01
C MET A 72 2.66 -1.92 -16.74
N PHE A 73 3.84 -1.33 -16.65
CA PHE A 73 4.31 -0.54 -15.50
C PHE A 73 4.78 0.83 -15.99
N LEU A 74 4.17 1.90 -15.48
CA LEU A 74 4.64 3.27 -15.69
C LEU A 74 5.53 3.63 -14.50
N LEU A 75 6.83 3.75 -14.73
CA LEU A 75 7.80 4.05 -13.68
C LEU A 75 7.76 5.53 -13.27
N GLY A 76 8.22 5.84 -12.07
CA GLY A 76 8.22 7.20 -11.54
C GLY A 76 9.11 8.20 -12.28
N ASN A 77 10.01 7.73 -13.16
CA ASN A 77 10.79 8.54 -14.10
C ASN A 77 10.11 8.74 -15.44
N SER A 78 8.88 8.26 -15.63
CA SER A 78 8.08 8.24 -16.87
C SER A 78 8.46 7.15 -17.88
N ASP A 79 9.42 6.27 -17.60
CA ASP A 79 9.65 5.08 -18.40
C ASP A 79 8.47 4.11 -18.34
N VAL A 80 8.30 3.34 -19.41
CA VAL A 80 7.27 2.30 -19.48
C VAL A 80 7.92 0.95 -19.65
N VAL A 81 7.58 0.01 -18.78
CA VAL A 81 7.97 -1.39 -18.94
C VAL A 81 6.71 -2.22 -19.15
N PHE A 82 6.72 -3.09 -20.15
CA PHE A 82 5.63 -4.03 -20.33
C PHE A 82 6.14 -5.44 -20.62
N MET A 83 5.38 -6.41 -20.14
CA MET A 83 5.68 -7.84 -20.25
C MET A 83 4.52 -8.52 -20.98
N LEU A 84 4.83 -9.40 -21.92
CA LEU A 84 3.86 -10.12 -22.74
C LEU A 84 4.09 -11.63 -22.65
N LYS A 85 3.03 -12.40 -22.86
CA LYS A 85 3.09 -13.85 -22.92
C LYS A 85 2.81 -14.34 -24.33
N ASP A 86 3.71 -15.14 -24.89
CA ASP A 86 3.64 -15.75 -26.23
C ASP A 86 3.26 -14.72 -27.34
N PRO A 87 3.91 -13.52 -27.37
CA PRO A 87 3.52 -12.50 -28.34
C PRO A 87 4.00 -12.86 -29.75
N ASN A 88 3.24 -12.39 -30.75
CA ASN A 88 3.74 -12.33 -32.11
C ASN A 88 4.73 -11.15 -32.20
N LEU A 89 5.99 -11.43 -32.55
CA LEU A 89 7.05 -10.41 -32.59
C LEU A 89 6.73 -9.28 -33.56
N THR A 90 6.14 -9.60 -34.72
CA THR A 90 5.76 -8.58 -35.73
C THR A 90 4.73 -7.59 -35.17
N ASP A 91 3.77 -8.04 -34.35
CA ASP A 91 2.79 -7.15 -33.72
C ASP A 91 3.46 -6.22 -32.71
N VAL A 92 4.44 -6.75 -31.96
CA VAL A 92 5.19 -5.97 -30.97
C VAL A 92 6.09 -4.93 -31.64
N GLU A 93 6.81 -5.34 -32.70
CA GLU A 93 7.64 -4.43 -33.52
C GLU A 93 6.81 -3.29 -34.11
N ASN A 94 5.65 -3.62 -34.69
CA ASN A 94 4.72 -2.63 -35.23
C ASN A 94 4.22 -1.66 -34.15
N MET A 95 3.98 -2.14 -32.93
CA MET A 95 3.57 -1.29 -31.81
C MET A 95 4.69 -0.37 -31.37
N VAL A 96 5.92 -0.89 -31.21
CA VAL A 96 7.09 -0.07 -30.88
C VAL A 96 7.35 0.97 -31.99
N PHE A 97 7.17 0.60 -33.24
CA PHE A 97 7.25 1.55 -34.36
C PHE A 97 6.24 2.69 -34.26
N LYS A 98 4.97 2.37 -33.91
CA LYS A 98 3.92 3.38 -33.64
C LYS A 98 4.28 4.29 -32.47
N LEU A 99 4.85 3.73 -31.40
CA LEU A 99 5.33 4.54 -30.28
C LEU A 99 6.44 5.50 -30.69
N ARG A 100 7.39 5.04 -31.52
CA ARG A 100 8.43 5.91 -32.07
C ARG A 100 7.82 7.04 -32.90
N ALA A 101 6.83 6.73 -33.75
CA ALA A 101 6.13 7.72 -34.56
C ALA A 101 5.44 8.79 -33.70
N LEU A 102 4.87 8.43 -32.55
CA LEU A 102 4.28 9.38 -31.58
C LEU A 102 5.32 10.41 -31.11
N PHE A 103 6.57 10.00 -30.92
CA PHE A 103 7.66 10.86 -30.45
C PHE A 103 8.65 11.22 -31.53
N SER A 104 8.25 11.19 -32.83
CA SER A 104 9.12 11.35 -34.00
C SER A 104 9.91 12.65 -34.05
N LYS A 105 9.52 13.68 -33.29
CA LYS A 105 10.27 14.94 -33.16
C LYS A 105 11.48 14.83 -32.22
N ASP A 106 11.63 13.72 -31.50
CA ASP A 106 12.76 13.49 -30.60
C ASP A 106 13.86 12.66 -31.28
N PRO A 107 15.13 13.09 -31.22
CA PRO A 107 16.25 12.33 -31.77
C PRO A 107 16.42 10.92 -31.16
N LEU A 108 15.88 10.67 -29.94
CA LEU A 108 15.93 9.37 -29.30
C LEU A 108 15.21 8.29 -30.13
N THR A 109 14.20 8.68 -30.92
CA THR A 109 13.39 7.74 -31.71
C THR A 109 14.03 7.32 -33.00
N PHE A 110 15.11 7.98 -33.41
CA PHE A 110 15.84 7.62 -34.65
C PHE A 110 16.62 6.33 -34.43
N VAL A 111 16.33 5.35 -35.25
CA VAL A 111 17.05 4.08 -35.26
C VAL A 111 18.34 4.33 -36.01
N ASP A 112 19.46 3.93 -35.38
CA ASP A 112 20.78 3.77 -35.96
C ASP A 112 21.62 5.03 -36.17
N LYS A 113 22.62 5.15 -35.30
CA LYS A 113 23.82 5.94 -35.54
C LYS A 113 25.00 5.05 -35.98
N GLY A 114 24.74 3.82 -36.44
CA GLY A 114 25.76 2.85 -36.83
C GLY A 114 26.38 2.05 -35.67
N ASP A 115 25.90 2.23 -34.45
CA ASP A 115 26.37 1.48 -33.26
C ASP A 115 25.49 0.26 -32.93
N GLY A 116 24.41 0.04 -33.67
CA GLY A 116 23.48 -1.08 -33.49
C GLY A 116 22.70 -1.05 -32.18
N ARG A 117 22.73 0.07 -31.42
CA ARG A 117 22.05 0.18 -30.12
C ARG A 117 20.75 0.93 -30.28
N ASP A 118 19.67 0.30 -29.79
CA ASP A 118 18.38 0.95 -29.65
C ASP A 118 18.34 1.73 -28.31
N ASN A 119 18.37 3.07 -28.43
CA ASN A 119 18.32 3.94 -27.26
C ASN A 119 16.89 4.26 -26.81
N PHE A 120 15.88 3.95 -27.63
CA PHE A 120 14.47 4.20 -27.32
C PHE A 120 13.86 3.07 -26.50
N CYS A 121 14.22 1.81 -26.78
CA CYS A 121 13.75 0.67 -26.01
C CYS A 121 14.80 -0.44 -25.86
N THR A 122 14.71 -1.17 -24.77
CA THR A 122 15.49 -2.37 -24.50
C THR A 122 14.56 -3.57 -24.48
N TRP A 123 14.93 -4.63 -25.19
CA TRP A 123 14.18 -5.88 -25.33
C TRP A 123 14.82 -6.96 -24.51
N PHE A 124 13.98 -7.78 -23.86
CA PHE A 124 14.42 -8.92 -23.05
C PHE A 124 13.58 -10.15 -23.41
N ASP A 125 14.20 -11.16 -24.03
CA ASP A 125 13.60 -12.49 -24.13
C ASP A 125 13.76 -13.22 -22.79
N LEU A 126 12.72 -13.27 -21.99
CA LEU A 126 12.79 -13.81 -20.64
C LEU A 126 12.99 -15.34 -20.62
N GLY A 127 12.83 -16.02 -21.78
CA GLY A 127 13.23 -17.42 -21.96
C GLY A 127 14.75 -17.61 -21.97
N VAL A 128 15.50 -16.58 -22.35
CA VAL A 128 16.97 -16.56 -22.36
C VAL A 128 17.47 -16.14 -20.97
N THR A 129 18.33 -16.94 -20.37
CA THR A 129 18.79 -16.72 -18.98
C THR A 129 19.50 -15.39 -18.80
N SER A 130 20.40 -15.00 -19.72
CA SER A 130 21.10 -13.70 -19.65
C SER A 130 20.18 -12.51 -19.70
N ASP A 131 19.13 -12.56 -20.54
CA ASP A 131 18.15 -11.48 -20.67
C ASP A 131 17.24 -11.41 -19.45
N TYR A 132 16.86 -12.56 -18.90
CA TYR A 132 16.10 -12.60 -17.66
C TYR A 132 16.89 -12.00 -16.48
N GLU A 133 18.16 -12.40 -16.31
CA GLU A 133 19.05 -11.83 -15.29
C GLU A 133 19.21 -10.32 -15.46
N ALA A 134 19.42 -9.86 -16.70
CA ALA A 134 19.50 -8.43 -17.03
C ALA A 134 18.18 -7.70 -16.69
N PHE A 135 17.03 -8.31 -17.00
CA PHE A 135 15.71 -7.75 -16.70
C PHE A 135 15.46 -7.63 -15.19
N VAL A 136 15.77 -8.70 -14.40
CA VAL A 136 15.69 -8.65 -12.94
C VAL A 136 16.66 -7.62 -12.37
N GLY A 137 17.89 -7.56 -12.87
CA GLY A 137 18.89 -6.56 -12.48
C GLY A 137 18.40 -5.14 -12.72
N MET A 138 17.85 -4.86 -13.90
CA MET A 138 17.22 -3.58 -14.23
C MET A 138 16.07 -3.27 -13.29
N SER A 139 15.18 -4.23 -13.04
CA SER A 139 14.03 -4.05 -12.14
C SER A 139 14.45 -3.73 -10.70
N ARG A 140 15.54 -4.34 -10.20
CA ARG A 140 16.13 -4.01 -8.89
C ARG A 140 16.71 -2.59 -8.86
N THR A 141 17.43 -2.21 -9.91
CA THR A 141 18.03 -0.88 -10.01
C THR A 141 16.95 0.21 -9.96
N VAL A 142 15.91 0.12 -10.79
CA VAL A 142 14.84 1.14 -10.80
C VAL A 142 14.05 1.14 -9.48
N THR A 143 13.93 0.00 -8.81
CA THR A 143 13.30 -0.08 -7.49
C THR A 143 14.13 0.64 -6.43
N GLU A 144 15.46 0.44 -6.42
CA GLU A 144 16.34 1.13 -5.48
C GLU A 144 16.39 2.65 -5.73
N GLU A 145 16.43 3.07 -7.00
CA GLU A 145 16.31 4.48 -7.37
C GLU A 145 14.99 5.10 -6.90
N ALA A 146 13.88 4.36 -6.99
CA ALA A 146 12.59 4.82 -6.48
C ALA A 146 12.60 4.94 -4.95
N ARG A 147 13.22 3.98 -4.25
CA ARG A 147 13.43 4.03 -2.81
C ARG A 147 14.28 5.23 -2.40
N GLN A 148 15.36 5.46 -3.13
CA GLN A 148 16.24 6.61 -2.87
C GLN A 148 15.50 7.93 -3.08
N ARG A 149 14.76 8.09 -4.19
CA ARG A 149 13.88 9.26 -4.41
C ARG A 149 12.88 9.47 -3.27
N SER A 150 12.32 8.39 -2.73
CA SER A 150 11.39 8.45 -1.60
C SER A 150 12.10 8.85 -0.29
N ARG A 151 13.32 8.32 -0.05
CA ARG A 151 14.16 8.71 1.09
C ARG A 151 14.58 10.19 1.02
N ASP A 152 14.95 10.66 -0.17
CA ASP A 152 15.35 12.06 -0.36
C ASP A 152 14.16 13.01 -0.16
N LYS A 153 12.97 12.63 -0.63
CA LYS A 153 11.73 13.35 -0.33
C LYS A 153 11.38 13.30 1.17
N ALA A 154 11.61 12.18 1.84
CA ALA A 154 11.42 12.06 3.29
C ALA A 154 12.44 12.91 4.07
N LYS A 155 13.71 12.93 3.64
CA LYS A 155 14.73 13.81 4.21
C LYS A 155 14.39 15.29 4.03
N ALA A 156 13.95 15.70 2.84
CA ALA A 156 13.48 17.07 2.59
C ALA A 156 12.29 17.46 3.49
N ARG A 157 11.41 16.49 3.84
CA ARG A 157 10.34 16.71 4.83
C ARG A 157 10.86 16.83 6.26
N VAL A 158 11.93 16.14 6.62
CA VAL A 158 12.57 16.25 7.95
C VAL A 158 13.26 17.60 8.12
N GLU A 159 13.64 18.29 7.02
CA GLU A 159 14.22 19.64 7.04
C GLU A 159 13.17 20.75 7.25
N LEU A 160 11.87 20.46 7.09
CA LEU A 160 10.83 21.43 7.44
C LEU A 160 10.82 21.65 8.95
N PRO A 161 10.64 22.90 9.40
CA PRO A 161 10.57 23.19 10.83
C PRO A 161 9.41 22.40 11.45
N PRO A 162 9.60 21.84 12.65
CA PRO A 162 8.50 21.16 13.33
C PRO A 162 7.37 22.15 13.64
N ILE A 163 6.13 21.64 13.65
CA ILE A 163 4.98 22.43 14.07
C ILE A 163 5.22 23.01 15.46
N ASP A 164 4.94 24.28 15.63
CA ASP A 164 4.96 25.00 16.89
C ASP A 164 3.52 25.32 17.38
N PRO A 165 3.33 25.88 18.57
CA PRO A 165 2.01 26.20 19.09
C PRO A 165 1.20 27.19 18.23
N THR A 166 1.87 28.16 17.57
CA THR A 166 1.23 29.12 16.68
C THR A 166 0.76 28.44 15.39
N GLY A 167 1.67 27.69 14.75
CA GLY A 167 1.34 26.90 13.56
C GLY A 167 0.27 25.85 13.84
N LEU A 168 0.24 25.25 15.05
CA LEU A 168 -0.85 24.37 15.44
C LEU A 168 -2.21 25.09 15.42
N GLY A 169 -2.28 26.33 15.95
CA GLY A 169 -3.50 27.13 15.92
C GLY A 169 -4.01 27.34 14.49
N GLU A 170 -3.14 27.75 13.58
CA GLU A 170 -3.47 27.94 12.16
C GLU A 170 -3.93 26.67 11.49
N VAL A 171 -3.22 25.55 11.74
CA VAL A 171 -3.59 24.22 11.20
C VAL A 171 -4.94 23.76 11.75
N MET A 172 -5.24 24.01 13.02
CA MET A 172 -6.52 23.64 13.64
C MET A 172 -7.70 24.43 13.03
N GLU A 173 -7.52 25.74 12.79
CA GLU A 173 -8.53 26.56 12.12
C GLU A 173 -8.74 26.10 10.67
N ALA A 174 -7.66 25.84 9.93
CA ALA A 174 -7.75 25.33 8.56
C ALA A 174 -8.41 23.92 8.51
N LEU A 175 -8.08 23.03 9.46
CA LEU A 175 -8.70 21.72 9.59
C LEU A 175 -10.20 21.80 9.87
N ALA A 176 -10.63 22.79 10.64
CA ALA A 176 -12.06 23.00 10.90
C ALA A 176 -12.86 23.36 9.63
N ALA A 177 -12.22 24.01 8.65
CA ALA A 177 -12.84 24.48 7.41
C ALA A 177 -12.74 23.49 6.24
N ILE A 178 -11.75 22.56 6.23
CA ILE A 178 -11.49 21.68 5.09
C ILE A 178 -12.39 20.43 5.10
N ASP A 179 -12.80 20.00 3.90
CA ASP A 179 -13.41 18.68 3.71
C ASP A 179 -12.31 17.59 3.68
N VAL A 180 -12.26 16.75 4.70
CA VAL A 180 -11.30 15.65 4.80
C VAL A 180 -11.72 14.39 4.06
N SER A 181 -12.93 14.30 3.54
CA SER A 181 -13.49 13.10 2.91
C SER A 181 -12.63 12.60 1.74
N GLY A 182 -12.12 13.52 0.92
CA GLY A 182 -11.22 13.22 -0.18
C GLY A 182 -9.82 12.74 0.24
N MET A 183 -9.44 12.94 1.51
CA MET A 183 -8.16 12.52 2.08
C MET A 183 -8.25 11.16 2.80
N ILE A 184 -9.47 10.65 3.02
CA ILE A 184 -9.67 9.34 3.63
C ILE A 184 -9.21 8.26 2.65
N ARG A 185 -8.34 7.41 3.13
CA ARG A 185 -7.83 6.22 2.45
C ARG A 185 -8.31 4.98 3.16
N ARG A 186 -8.27 3.85 2.46
CA ARG A 186 -8.57 2.56 3.06
C ARG A 186 -7.54 1.52 2.65
N GLN A 187 -7.34 0.55 3.53
CA GLN A 187 -6.49 -0.61 3.30
C GLN A 187 -7.19 -1.86 3.84
N ALA A 188 -7.17 -2.94 3.07
CA ALA A 188 -7.79 -4.18 3.48
C ALA A 188 -6.89 -4.97 4.41
N ALA A 189 -7.48 -5.50 5.50
CA ALA A 189 -6.94 -6.63 6.23
C ALA A 189 -7.67 -7.91 5.76
N ILE A 190 -6.93 -9.01 5.57
CA ILE A 190 -7.48 -10.30 5.16
C ILE A 190 -7.24 -11.36 6.22
N VAL A 191 -8.09 -12.37 6.21
CA VAL A 191 -7.86 -13.64 6.92
C VAL A 191 -7.68 -14.73 5.89
N ILE A 192 -6.65 -15.57 6.09
CA ILE A 192 -6.35 -16.73 5.25
C ILE A 192 -6.68 -17.99 6.05
N ASP A 193 -7.61 -18.79 5.51
CA ASP A 193 -7.97 -20.09 6.04
C ASP A 193 -7.72 -21.17 4.97
N GLY A 194 -6.71 -21.98 5.21
CA GLY A 194 -6.26 -23.00 4.26
C GLY A 194 -5.85 -22.40 2.90
N THR A 195 -6.69 -22.56 1.89
CA THR A 195 -6.48 -21.99 0.54
C THR A 195 -7.45 -20.87 0.18
N SER A 196 -8.27 -20.44 1.13
CA SER A 196 -9.20 -19.31 0.98
C SER A 196 -8.68 -18.09 1.71
N ALA A 197 -8.89 -16.93 1.14
CA ALA A 197 -8.65 -15.65 1.82
C ALA A 197 -9.88 -14.76 1.64
N GLU A 198 -10.26 -14.09 2.72
CA GLU A 198 -11.40 -13.18 2.78
C GLU A 198 -11.00 -11.86 3.43
N VAL A 199 -11.69 -10.78 3.08
CA VAL A 199 -11.48 -9.48 3.71
C VAL A 199 -12.05 -9.53 5.13
N LEU A 200 -11.18 -9.34 6.12
CA LEU A 200 -11.53 -9.26 7.53
C LEU A 200 -12.20 -7.92 7.83
N PHE A 201 -11.54 -6.83 7.50
CA PHE A 201 -12.05 -5.46 7.58
C PHE A 201 -11.32 -4.53 6.61
N GLN A 202 -11.86 -3.34 6.46
CA GLN A 202 -11.22 -2.23 5.75
C GLN A 202 -10.78 -1.18 6.77
N GLU A 203 -9.49 -0.93 6.93
CA GLU A 203 -8.98 0.16 7.75
C GLU A 203 -9.14 1.49 7.02
N PHE A 204 -9.77 2.47 7.65
CA PHE A 204 -9.85 3.84 7.17
C PHE A 204 -8.85 4.73 7.91
N TYR A 205 -8.06 5.47 7.16
CA TYR A 205 -7.05 6.37 7.72
C TYR A 205 -6.91 7.63 6.87
N ILE A 206 -6.36 8.68 7.45
CA ILE A 206 -6.05 9.92 6.73
C ILE A 206 -4.67 9.81 6.06
N ALA A 207 -4.61 10.22 4.79
CA ALA A 207 -3.35 10.36 4.07
C ALA A 207 -2.58 11.58 4.60
N MET A 208 -1.76 11.39 5.64
CA MET A 208 -1.01 12.45 6.31
C MET A 208 -0.17 13.32 5.36
N ALA A 209 0.33 12.75 4.27
CA ALA A 209 1.06 13.51 3.26
C ALA A 209 0.18 14.51 2.51
N GLU A 210 -1.09 14.17 2.26
CA GLU A 210 -2.05 15.05 1.61
C GLU A 210 -2.55 16.11 2.61
N LEU A 211 -2.79 15.69 3.86
CA LEU A 211 -3.15 16.60 4.93
C LEU A 211 -2.07 17.66 5.15
N GLN A 212 -0.81 17.24 5.28
CA GLN A 212 0.33 18.16 5.43
C GLN A 212 0.44 19.14 4.24
N LYS A 213 0.28 18.64 3.02
CA LYS A 213 0.31 19.48 1.81
C LYS A 213 -0.81 20.51 1.79
N ALA A 214 -1.98 20.14 2.30
CA ALA A 214 -3.16 20.99 2.29
C ALA A 214 -3.16 22.05 3.42
N LEU A 215 -2.64 21.69 4.60
CA LEU A 215 -2.77 22.50 5.82
C LEU A 215 -1.44 23.14 6.28
N ALA A 216 -0.29 22.54 5.95
CA ALA A 216 1.00 22.91 6.50
C ALA A 216 2.13 22.55 5.54
N ALA A 217 2.13 23.14 4.34
CA ALA A 217 3.10 22.81 3.29
C ALA A 217 4.55 23.18 3.67
N ASP A 218 4.72 24.15 4.56
CA ASP A 218 5.99 24.77 5.00
C ASP A 218 6.49 24.29 6.36
N MET A 219 5.71 23.43 7.07
CA MET A 219 6.10 22.88 8.37
C MET A 219 5.86 21.38 8.44
N ASN A 220 6.58 20.70 9.34
CA ASN A 220 6.45 19.25 9.55
C ASN A 220 5.44 18.98 10.68
N LEU A 221 4.23 18.54 10.31
CA LEU A 221 3.16 18.19 11.27
C LEU A 221 3.57 17.09 12.24
N LEU A 222 4.44 16.17 11.82
CA LEU A 222 4.92 15.06 12.63
C LEU A 222 6.18 15.39 13.44
N GLY A 223 6.74 16.59 13.25
CA GLY A 223 8.00 17.00 13.87
C GLY A 223 7.91 17.24 15.37
N ASN A 224 6.70 17.49 15.90
CA ASN A 224 6.44 17.61 17.32
C ASN A 224 5.32 16.66 17.75
N ARG A 225 5.69 15.59 18.43
CA ARG A 225 4.76 14.51 18.81
C ARG A 225 3.58 14.99 19.68
N TRP A 226 3.84 15.89 20.63
CA TRP A 226 2.80 16.35 21.56
C TRP A 226 1.75 17.21 20.85
N LEU A 227 2.21 18.12 20.00
CA LEU A 227 1.32 18.97 19.21
C LEU A 227 0.57 18.12 18.17
N PHE A 228 1.24 17.12 17.56
CA PHE A 228 0.59 16.19 16.66
C PHE A 228 -0.50 15.34 17.35
N GLN A 229 -0.28 14.89 18.58
CA GLN A 229 -1.29 14.17 19.34
C GLN A 229 -2.53 15.02 19.59
N HIS A 230 -2.36 16.32 19.87
CA HIS A 230 -3.50 17.24 20.00
C HIS A 230 -4.22 17.46 18.67
N LEU A 231 -3.49 17.62 17.58
CA LEU A 231 -4.04 17.70 16.22
C LEU A 231 -4.81 16.42 15.86
N SER A 232 -4.27 15.25 16.18
CA SER A 232 -4.89 13.97 15.83
C SER A 232 -6.24 13.75 16.50
N GLN A 233 -6.45 14.24 17.72
CA GLN A 233 -7.76 14.19 18.39
C GLN A 233 -8.82 14.99 17.60
N THR A 234 -8.49 16.19 17.14
CA THR A 234 -9.39 16.98 16.31
C THR A 234 -9.62 16.31 14.95
N LEU A 235 -8.56 15.73 14.38
CA LEU A 235 -8.64 14.99 13.13
C LEU A 235 -9.58 13.79 13.24
N ASP A 236 -9.52 13.03 14.32
CA ASP A 236 -10.45 11.93 14.59
C ASP A 236 -11.91 12.38 14.51
N LEU A 237 -12.23 13.50 15.18
CA LEU A 237 -13.60 14.03 15.18
C LEU A 237 -14.05 14.44 13.76
N ARG A 238 -13.14 15.00 12.97
CA ARG A 238 -13.43 15.36 11.56
C ARG A 238 -13.63 14.11 10.70
N VAL A 239 -12.84 13.06 10.93
CA VAL A 239 -12.99 11.77 10.24
C VAL A 239 -14.32 11.13 10.60
N LEU A 240 -14.69 11.06 11.88
CA LEU A 240 -15.98 10.53 12.33
C LEU A 240 -17.14 11.28 11.66
N SER A 241 -17.09 12.63 11.62
CA SER A 241 -18.11 13.43 10.95
C SER A 241 -18.18 13.14 9.43
N ALA A 242 -17.03 13.10 8.75
CA ALA A 242 -16.98 12.80 7.32
C ALA A 242 -17.52 11.38 7.01
N LEU A 243 -17.25 10.41 7.86
CA LEU A 243 -17.72 9.04 7.69
C LEU A 243 -19.24 8.90 7.94
N GLN A 244 -19.83 9.75 8.80
CA GLN A 244 -21.29 9.81 8.97
C GLN A 244 -22.01 10.17 7.69
N ASP A 245 -21.46 11.13 6.93
CA ASP A 245 -22.03 11.61 5.67
C ASP A 245 -21.85 10.61 4.52
N MET A 246 -20.86 9.72 4.64
CA MET A 246 -20.58 8.69 3.65
C MET A 246 -21.53 7.51 3.83
N ALA A 247 -22.18 7.08 2.75
CA ALA A 247 -23.09 5.92 2.78
C ALA A 247 -22.34 4.58 3.03
N LEU A 248 -21.60 4.48 4.14
CA LEU A 248 -20.89 3.27 4.57
C LEU A 248 -21.86 2.10 4.84
N ARG A 249 -23.13 2.40 5.13
CA ARG A 249 -24.21 1.45 5.44
C ARG A 249 -24.45 0.35 4.41
N LYS A 250 -23.95 0.52 3.19
CA LYS A 250 -24.08 -0.48 2.11
C LYS A 250 -22.93 -1.47 2.04
N ARG A 251 -21.93 -1.33 2.91
CA ARG A 251 -20.72 -2.16 2.85
C ARG A 251 -20.87 -3.40 3.73
N PRO A 252 -20.64 -4.59 3.19
CA PRO A 252 -20.88 -5.85 3.91
C PRO A 252 -19.82 -6.15 4.99
N ASN A 253 -18.70 -5.44 5.02
CA ASN A 253 -17.54 -5.78 5.83
C ASN A 253 -17.38 -4.85 7.02
N MET A 254 -16.81 -5.41 8.10
CA MET A 254 -16.27 -4.62 9.20
C MET A 254 -15.30 -3.56 8.67
N PHE A 255 -15.24 -2.44 9.34
CA PHE A 255 -14.21 -1.44 9.10
C PHE A 255 -13.44 -1.13 10.39
N SER A 256 -12.23 -0.65 10.23
CA SER A 256 -11.34 -0.27 11.31
C SER A 256 -11.02 1.22 11.24
N LEU A 257 -10.89 1.86 12.41
CA LEU A 257 -10.52 3.25 12.57
C LEU A 257 -9.37 3.37 13.57
N ASN A 258 -8.36 4.14 13.20
CA ASN A 258 -7.35 4.63 14.15
C ASN A 258 -7.96 5.80 14.93
N LEU A 259 -8.12 5.67 16.23
CA LEU A 259 -8.69 6.70 17.09
C LEU A 259 -7.86 6.89 18.36
N ASN A 260 -7.79 8.12 18.82
CA ASN A 260 -7.28 8.42 20.16
C ASN A 260 -8.26 7.91 21.24
N ILE A 261 -7.74 7.54 22.40
CA ILE A 261 -8.55 7.08 23.56
C ILE A 261 -9.60 8.14 23.90
N ALA A 262 -9.21 9.41 23.97
CA ALA A 262 -10.11 10.53 24.27
C ALA A 262 -11.23 10.67 23.23
N SER A 263 -10.95 10.38 21.94
CA SER A 263 -11.94 10.44 20.87
C SER A 263 -13.02 9.39 21.06
N VAL A 264 -12.67 8.17 21.45
CA VAL A 264 -13.63 7.09 21.76
C VAL A 264 -14.49 7.44 22.98
N LEU A 265 -13.95 8.12 23.98
CA LEU A 265 -14.69 8.54 25.17
C LEU A 265 -15.50 9.84 24.97
N SER A 266 -15.50 10.40 23.76
CA SER A 266 -16.19 11.65 23.45
C SER A 266 -17.66 11.45 23.10
N LYS A 267 -18.45 12.54 23.22
CA LYS A 267 -19.83 12.57 22.77
C LYS A 267 -19.93 12.40 21.24
N GLN A 268 -18.95 12.88 20.47
CA GLN A 268 -18.96 12.74 19.03
C GLN A 268 -18.88 11.29 18.58
N PHE A 269 -18.15 10.45 19.32
CA PHE A 269 -18.14 9.01 19.06
C PHE A 269 -19.52 8.38 19.38
N ASP A 270 -20.20 8.81 20.45
CA ASP A 270 -21.57 8.38 20.73
C ASP A 270 -22.54 8.74 19.59
N ASP A 271 -22.41 9.95 19.06
CA ASP A 271 -23.26 10.43 17.98
C ASP A 271 -22.95 9.69 16.67
N PHE A 272 -21.68 9.40 16.41
CA PHE A 272 -21.24 8.55 15.29
C PHE A 272 -21.83 7.14 15.39
N GLU A 273 -21.68 6.50 16.52
CA GLU A 273 -22.18 5.15 16.77
C GLU A 273 -23.70 5.07 16.59
N LYS A 274 -24.45 6.04 17.14
CA LYS A 274 -25.91 6.11 16.97
C LYS A 274 -26.33 6.33 15.54
N SER A 275 -25.56 7.11 14.76
CA SER A 275 -25.87 7.42 13.36
C SER A 275 -25.59 6.26 12.42
N GLU A 276 -24.48 5.57 12.62
CA GLU A 276 -24.11 4.35 11.88
C GLU A 276 -24.98 3.16 12.24
N SER A 277 -25.96 3.39 13.12
CA SER A 277 -26.87 2.37 13.62
C SER A 277 -26.57 0.96 13.10
N THR A 278 -25.53 0.31 13.68
CA THR A 278 -25.77 -0.96 14.34
C THR A 278 -25.73 -2.24 13.52
N ARG A 279 -25.14 -2.31 12.37
CA ARG A 279 -25.08 -3.62 11.68
C ARG A 279 -23.68 -4.14 11.37
N SER A 280 -22.67 -3.31 11.52
CA SER A 280 -21.29 -3.77 11.30
C SER A 280 -20.48 -3.49 12.55
N ALA A 281 -19.87 -4.52 13.12
CA ALA A 281 -18.92 -4.34 14.20
C ALA A 281 -17.76 -3.46 13.70
N LEU A 282 -17.40 -2.45 14.51
CA LEU A 282 -16.25 -1.58 14.28
C LEU A 282 -15.02 -2.19 14.95
N SER A 283 -13.86 -2.11 14.32
CA SER A 283 -12.57 -2.32 14.98
C SER A 283 -11.91 -0.97 15.26
N VAL A 284 -11.60 -0.69 16.52
CA VAL A 284 -10.90 0.54 16.90
C VAL A 284 -9.44 0.21 17.18
N GLU A 285 -8.54 0.89 16.49
CA GLU A 285 -7.09 0.73 16.60
C GLU A 285 -6.52 1.79 17.53
N PHE A 286 -5.91 1.36 18.62
CA PHE A 286 -5.18 2.23 19.56
C PHE A 286 -3.68 2.03 19.39
N GLN A 287 -2.94 3.13 19.31
CA GLN A 287 -1.48 3.08 19.30
C GLN A 287 -0.96 2.66 20.66
N VAL A 288 -0.08 1.66 20.71
CA VAL A 288 0.49 1.13 21.96
C VAL A 288 1.09 2.23 22.85
N LEU A 289 1.69 3.26 22.24
CA LEU A 289 2.29 4.36 22.98
C LEU A 289 1.24 5.25 23.67
N ASP A 290 0.06 5.40 23.08
CA ASP A 290 -1.03 6.17 23.68
C ASP A 290 -1.69 5.38 24.81
N VAL A 291 -1.79 4.06 24.63
CA VAL A 291 -2.25 3.13 25.68
C VAL A 291 -1.34 3.16 26.91
N LEU A 292 -0.02 3.22 26.70
CA LEU A 292 0.95 3.37 27.78
C LEU A 292 0.86 4.73 28.48
N ALA A 293 0.58 5.78 27.72
CA ALA A 293 0.45 7.14 28.27
C ALA A 293 -0.82 7.31 29.10
N ASP A 294 -1.92 6.64 28.71
CA ASP A 294 -3.21 6.68 29.42
C ASP A 294 -3.85 5.29 29.49
N SER A 295 -3.25 4.41 30.29
CA SER A 295 -3.78 3.04 30.47
C SER A 295 -5.16 3.00 31.12
N ARG A 296 -5.46 3.96 32.01
CA ARG A 296 -6.79 4.06 32.64
C ARG A 296 -7.87 4.42 31.63
N GLY A 297 -7.61 5.41 30.80
CA GLY A 297 -8.52 5.80 29.72
C GLY A 297 -8.70 4.67 28.72
N TYR A 298 -7.61 3.94 28.39
CA TYR A 298 -7.67 2.77 27.51
C TYR A 298 -8.64 1.70 28.03
N TYR A 299 -8.54 1.31 29.30
CA TYR A 299 -9.45 0.30 29.85
C TYR A 299 -10.91 0.78 29.82
N ALA A 300 -11.16 2.04 30.12
CA ALA A 300 -12.51 2.61 30.01
C ALA A 300 -13.04 2.59 28.56
N ALA A 301 -12.21 2.98 27.60
CA ALA A 301 -12.56 2.94 26.18
C ALA A 301 -12.79 1.51 25.69
N ARG A 302 -11.94 0.56 26.10
CA ARG A 302 -12.05 -0.86 25.74
C ARG A 302 -13.38 -1.46 26.27
N GLU A 303 -13.70 -1.26 27.54
CA GLU A 303 -14.95 -1.77 28.12
C GLU A 303 -16.16 -1.20 27.37
N ARG A 304 -16.16 0.12 27.11
CA ARG A 304 -17.21 0.76 26.34
C ARG A 304 -17.39 0.15 24.95
N LEU A 305 -16.29 -0.08 24.22
CA LEU A 305 -16.33 -0.66 22.88
C LEU A 305 -16.89 -2.10 22.92
N ARG A 306 -16.49 -2.88 23.92
CA ARG A 306 -16.96 -4.27 24.08
C ARG A 306 -18.44 -4.35 24.45
N GLU A 307 -18.95 -3.41 25.25
CA GLU A 307 -20.37 -3.35 25.63
C GLU A 307 -21.29 -3.21 24.40
N VAL A 308 -20.82 -2.56 23.34
CA VAL A 308 -21.57 -2.37 22.10
C VAL A 308 -21.16 -3.34 20.98
N GLY A 309 -20.27 -4.30 21.27
CA GLY A 309 -19.86 -5.36 20.35
C GLY A 309 -18.79 -4.96 19.36
N HIS A 310 -18.05 -3.88 19.64
CA HIS A 310 -16.88 -3.46 18.85
C HIS A 310 -15.61 -4.20 19.30
N GLN A 311 -14.62 -4.25 18.40
CA GLN A 311 -13.32 -4.88 18.66
C GLN A 311 -12.25 -3.83 18.92
N VAL A 312 -11.29 -4.20 19.75
CA VAL A 312 -10.11 -3.39 20.06
C VAL A 312 -8.88 -4.01 19.41
N VAL A 313 -8.17 -3.21 18.66
CA VAL A 313 -6.88 -3.56 18.03
C VAL A 313 -5.78 -2.74 18.70
N LEU A 314 -4.74 -3.39 19.20
CA LEU A 314 -3.55 -2.72 19.68
C LEU A 314 -2.55 -2.60 18.53
N ASP A 315 -2.32 -1.38 18.05
CA ASP A 315 -1.44 -1.07 16.92
C ASP A 315 -0.08 -0.52 17.36
N GLY A 316 0.88 -0.53 16.43
CA GLY A 316 2.23 -0.01 16.67
C GLY A 316 3.18 -0.99 17.33
N LEU A 317 2.82 -2.28 17.36
CA LEU A 317 3.69 -3.33 17.85
C LEU A 317 4.76 -3.67 16.79
N ASN A 318 5.97 -3.85 17.26
CA ASN A 318 7.10 -4.31 16.48
C ASN A 318 7.98 -5.23 17.32
N GLU A 319 9.03 -5.76 16.73
CA GLU A 319 9.96 -6.67 17.38
C GLU A 319 10.46 -6.14 18.73
N LEU A 320 10.88 -4.87 18.78
CA LEU A 320 11.37 -4.25 20.02
C LEU A 320 10.28 -4.13 21.08
N THR A 321 9.09 -3.67 20.70
CA THR A 321 7.97 -3.56 21.68
C THR A 321 7.60 -4.92 22.25
N LEU A 322 7.60 -5.97 21.43
CA LEU A 322 7.28 -7.33 21.88
C LEU A 322 8.32 -7.93 22.80
N GLN A 323 9.61 -7.59 22.62
CA GLN A 323 10.69 -8.10 23.48
C GLN A 323 10.76 -7.40 24.84
N PHE A 324 10.41 -6.11 24.91
CA PHE A 324 10.60 -5.29 26.10
C PHE A 324 9.32 -4.99 26.87
N MET A 325 8.15 -5.36 26.34
CA MET A 325 6.86 -5.02 26.92
C MET A 325 5.95 -6.24 26.99
N ASP A 326 5.35 -6.46 28.15
CA ASP A 326 4.24 -7.40 28.27
C ASP A 326 2.95 -6.71 27.82
N VAL A 327 2.60 -6.89 26.54
CA VAL A 327 1.38 -6.32 25.96
C VAL A 327 0.15 -7.19 26.19
N THR A 328 0.29 -8.39 26.77
CA THR A 328 -0.85 -9.28 27.09
C THR A 328 -1.78 -8.64 28.10
N GLN A 329 -1.23 -7.83 29.00
CA GLN A 329 -1.99 -7.10 30.01
C GLN A 329 -3.10 -6.20 29.45
N PHE A 330 -2.95 -5.71 28.21
CA PHE A 330 -3.94 -4.84 27.59
C PHE A 330 -5.17 -5.58 27.09
N ASP A 331 -5.11 -6.90 26.97
CA ASP A 331 -6.23 -7.77 26.60
C ASP A 331 -7.01 -7.23 25.39
N ALA A 332 -6.29 -6.95 24.30
CA ALA A 332 -6.88 -6.55 23.02
C ALA A 332 -7.47 -7.76 22.28
N ASP A 333 -8.41 -7.50 21.38
CA ASP A 333 -9.01 -8.54 20.55
C ASP A 333 -8.08 -8.94 19.42
N LEU A 334 -7.30 -7.97 18.87
CA LEU A 334 -6.24 -8.19 17.89
C LEU A 334 -5.00 -7.37 18.26
N TYR A 335 -3.83 -7.90 17.87
CA TYR A 335 -2.52 -7.27 18.04
C TYR A 335 -1.90 -7.06 16.68
N LYS A 336 -1.77 -5.79 16.26
CA LYS A 336 -1.21 -5.42 14.95
C LYS A 336 0.29 -5.30 15.03
N VAL A 337 0.99 -6.29 14.48
CA VAL A 337 2.45 -6.41 14.52
C VAL A 337 3.02 -6.03 13.17
N THR A 338 3.92 -5.07 13.16
CA THR A 338 4.62 -4.64 11.94
C THR A 338 5.67 -5.67 11.54
N TRP A 339 5.52 -6.28 10.38
CA TRP A 339 6.52 -7.17 9.80
C TRP A 339 7.73 -6.40 9.28
N SER A 340 8.91 -6.97 9.44
CA SER A 340 10.15 -6.51 8.84
C SER A 340 10.87 -7.68 8.16
N PRO A 341 11.72 -7.43 7.12
CA PRO A 341 12.48 -8.49 6.46
C PRO A 341 13.36 -9.31 7.42
N GLU A 342 13.86 -8.67 8.45
CA GLU A 342 14.70 -9.27 9.48
C GLU A 342 13.98 -10.40 10.24
N MET A 343 12.66 -10.30 10.41
CA MET A 343 11.83 -11.36 10.98
C MET A 343 11.85 -12.66 10.14
N GLY A 344 12.17 -12.56 8.85
CA GLY A 344 12.30 -13.70 7.95
C GLY A 344 13.67 -14.40 8.03
N GLU A 345 14.62 -13.86 8.79
CA GLU A 345 16.03 -14.30 8.80
C GLU A 345 16.36 -15.07 10.09
N GLY A 346 16.52 -16.41 9.96
CA GLY A 346 17.13 -17.30 10.95
C GLY A 346 16.65 -17.08 12.38
N GLU A 347 17.60 -16.93 13.30
CA GLU A 347 17.39 -16.81 14.75
C GLU A 347 16.52 -15.59 15.15
N HIS A 348 16.57 -14.52 14.38
CA HIS A 348 15.73 -13.33 14.60
C HIS A 348 14.25 -13.62 14.43
N GLY A 349 13.90 -14.42 13.44
CA GLY A 349 12.51 -14.82 13.21
C GLY A 349 11.96 -15.66 14.35
N ASP A 350 12.77 -16.56 14.88
CA ASP A 350 12.39 -17.44 15.99
C ASP A 350 12.19 -16.65 17.30
N ILE A 351 13.05 -15.67 17.58
CA ILE A 351 12.91 -14.77 18.74
C ILE A 351 11.61 -13.98 18.66
N THR A 352 11.31 -13.42 17.50
CA THR A 352 10.08 -12.62 17.32
C THR A 352 8.84 -13.50 17.41
N ALA A 353 8.85 -14.69 16.83
CA ALA A 353 7.76 -15.65 16.94
C ALA A 353 7.53 -16.07 18.40
N ALA A 354 8.59 -16.34 19.16
CA ALA A 354 8.50 -16.64 20.59
C ALA A 354 7.91 -15.48 21.40
N ALA A 355 8.26 -14.23 21.06
CA ALA A 355 7.71 -13.05 21.73
C ALA A 355 6.22 -12.82 21.39
N MET A 356 5.74 -13.26 20.23
CA MET A 356 4.33 -13.19 19.84
C MET A 356 3.48 -14.33 20.43
N ALA A 357 4.07 -15.49 20.73
CA ALA A 357 3.34 -16.68 21.18
C ALA A 357 2.39 -16.44 22.37
N PRO A 358 2.74 -15.64 23.40
CA PRO A 358 1.85 -15.36 24.52
C PRO A 358 0.57 -14.59 24.13
N LEU A 359 0.58 -13.89 22.99
CA LEU A 359 -0.59 -13.13 22.49
C LEU A 359 -1.63 -14.03 21.83
N GLY A 360 -1.23 -15.24 21.41
CA GLY A 360 -2.02 -16.12 20.54
C GLY A 360 -1.86 -15.75 19.06
N MET A 361 -1.34 -16.66 18.24
CA MET A 361 -1.10 -16.39 16.81
C MET A 361 -2.39 -16.09 16.07
N GLU A 362 -3.52 -16.61 16.53
CA GLU A 362 -4.85 -16.32 16.00
C GLU A 362 -5.33 -14.88 16.25
N LYS A 363 -4.72 -14.16 17.20
CA LYS A 363 -4.99 -12.75 17.47
C LYS A 363 -4.01 -11.80 16.79
N ILE A 364 -2.98 -12.31 16.15
CA ILE A 364 -2.00 -11.47 15.45
C ILE A 364 -2.55 -11.05 14.09
N LEU A 365 -2.49 -9.74 13.83
CA LEU A 365 -2.62 -9.14 12.50
C LEU A 365 -1.22 -8.71 12.06
N LEU A 366 -0.63 -9.43 11.12
CA LEU A 366 0.69 -9.06 10.57
C LEU A 366 0.52 -7.93 9.57
N ALA A 367 1.02 -6.76 9.91
CA ALA A 367 0.95 -5.54 9.10
C ALA A 367 2.23 -5.33 8.29
N ARG A 368 2.19 -4.44 7.28
CA ARG A 368 3.26 -4.21 6.32
C ARG A 368 3.71 -5.46 5.56
N CYS A 369 2.78 -6.34 5.27
CA CYS A 369 3.02 -7.46 4.38
C CYS A 369 3.14 -6.95 2.94
N ASP A 370 4.32 -6.47 2.58
CA ASP A 370 4.60 -5.82 1.28
C ASP A 370 5.15 -6.81 0.25
N SER A 371 5.33 -8.08 0.64
CA SER A 371 5.83 -9.15 -0.21
C SER A 371 5.14 -10.48 0.10
N GLU A 372 5.24 -11.43 -0.83
CA GLU A 372 4.77 -12.80 -0.62
C GLU A 372 5.52 -13.48 0.54
N SER A 373 6.81 -13.16 0.73
CA SER A 373 7.62 -13.72 1.82
C SER A 373 7.06 -13.38 3.21
N ALA A 374 6.51 -12.17 3.39
CA ALA A 374 5.85 -11.80 4.64
C ALA A 374 4.64 -12.69 4.95
N ILE A 375 3.81 -12.95 3.93
CA ILE A 375 2.64 -13.85 4.07
C ILE A 375 3.09 -15.27 4.38
N GLN A 376 4.07 -15.79 3.63
CA GLN A 376 4.58 -17.16 3.84
C GLN A 376 5.19 -17.34 5.22
N TRP A 377 5.99 -16.37 5.68
CA TRP A 377 6.54 -16.38 7.03
C TRP A 377 5.43 -16.41 8.09
N GLY A 378 4.47 -15.50 7.99
CA GLY A 378 3.36 -15.44 8.94
C GLY A 378 2.53 -16.74 8.99
N LEU A 379 2.22 -17.33 7.83
CA LEU A 379 1.53 -18.61 7.75
C LEU A 379 2.32 -19.76 8.40
N ASN A 380 3.65 -19.76 8.22
CA ASN A 380 4.53 -20.74 8.86
C ASN A 380 4.56 -20.59 10.40
N GLN A 381 4.33 -19.37 10.92
CA GLN A 381 4.18 -19.10 12.36
C GLN A 381 2.76 -19.36 12.87
N GLY A 382 1.82 -19.73 12.02
CA GLY A 382 0.41 -19.95 12.39
C GLY A 382 -0.43 -18.66 12.39
N ILE A 383 0.10 -17.54 11.92
CA ILE A 383 -0.65 -16.30 11.74
C ILE A 383 -1.56 -16.44 10.53
N GLN A 384 -2.79 -16.01 10.67
CA GLN A 384 -3.80 -16.09 9.60
C GLN A 384 -4.27 -14.73 9.10
N ARG A 385 -3.93 -13.62 9.77
CA ARG A 385 -4.39 -12.28 9.45
C ARG A 385 -3.27 -11.41 8.92
N PHE A 386 -3.51 -10.76 7.79
CA PHE A 386 -2.49 -10.03 7.05
C PHE A 386 -3.02 -8.71 6.53
N GLN A 387 -2.17 -7.69 6.56
CA GLN A 387 -2.43 -6.38 5.99
C GLN A 387 -1.14 -5.83 5.37
N GLY A 388 -1.24 -5.16 4.23
CA GLY A 388 -0.09 -4.56 3.55
C GLY A 388 -0.29 -4.50 2.06
N ARG A 389 0.71 -4.02 1.35
CA ARG A 389 0.61 -3.73 -0.08
C ARG A 389 0.49 -4.97 -0.95
N TYR A 390 1.09 -6.06 -0.51
CA TYR A 390 0.92 -7.33 -1.22
C TYR A 390 -0.54 -7.80 -1.14
N VAL A 391 -1.19 -7.58 0.01
CA VAL A 391 -2.63 -7.82 0.20
C VAL A 391 -3.46 -6.93 -0.73
N ASP A 392 -3.13 -5.62 -0.81
CA ASP A 392 -3.82 -4.68 -1.70
C ASP A 392 -3.66 -5.09 -3.17
N ALA A 393 -2.45 -5.53 -3.57
CA ALA A 393 -2.19 -6.00 -4.92
C ALA A 393 -2.96 -7.28 -5.25
N MET A 394 -3.05 -8.22 -4.31
CA MET A 394 -3.84 -9.45 -4.45
C MET A 394 -5.32 -9.12 -4.61
N LEU A 395 -5.88 -8.30 -3.71
CA LEU A 395 -7.28 -7.89 -3.75
C LEU A 395 -7.63 -7.23 -5.08
N ALA A 396 -6.78 -6.29 -5.55
CA ALA A 396 -6.97 -5.63 -6.82
C ALA A 396 -6.89 -6.61 -8.01
N ALA A 397 -5.96 -7.58 -7.99
CA ALA A 397 -5.84 -8.58 -9.03
C ALA A 397 -7.09 -9.48 -9.12
N TYR A 398 -7.62 -9.92 -7.97
CA TYR A 398 -8.86 -10.71 -7.93
C TYR A 398 -10.08 -9.89 -8.37
N THR A 399 -10.17 -8.63 -7.95
CA THR A 399 -11.21 -7.71 -8.41
C THR A 399 -11.14 -7.53 -9.93
N MET A 400 -9.95 -7.33 -10.49
CA MET A 400 -9.76 -7.19 -11.93
C MET A 400 -10.14 -8.46 -12.70
N ALA A 401 -9.86 -9.64 -12.15
CA ALA A 401 -10.21 -10.91 -12.77
C ALA A 401 -11.74 -11.09 -12.94
N GLY A 402 -12.54 -10.53 -12.03
CA GLY A 402 -14.01 -10.52 -12.10
C GLY A 402 -14.61 -9.28 -12.74
N CYS A 403 -13.82 -8.24 -13.04
CA CYS A 403 -14.32 -6.96 -13.52
C CYS A 403 -14.44 -6.93 -15.05
N ASN A 404 -15.64 -6.65 -15.56
CA ASN A 404 -15.92 -6.52 -16.99
C ASN A 404 -15.31 -5.26 -17.64
N LYS A 405 -14.71 -4.35 -16.85
CA LYS A 405 -13.99 -3.16 -17.28
C LYS A 405 -12.49 -3.24 -17.03
N SER A 406 -11.98 -4.41 -16.64
CA SER A 406 -10.56 -4.59 -16.28
C SER A 406 -9.59 -4.25 -17.42
N SER A 407 -10.03 -4.41 -18.69
CA SER A 407 -9.23 -4.05 -19.87
C SER A 407 -8.89 -2.54 -19.96
N ALA A 408 -9.63 -1.68 -19.27
CA ALA A 408 -9.39 -0.24 -19.23
C ALA A 408 -8.54 0.21 -18.03
N CYS A 409 -8.01 -0.73 -17.23
CA CYS A 409 -7.26 -0.45 -16.01
C CYS A 409 -5.93 -1.21 -15.97
N THR A 410 -4.88 -0.58 -15.42
CA THR A 410 -3.70 -1.30 -14.94
C THR A 410 -3.94 -1.78 -13.50
N LEU A 411 -3.14 -2.78 -13.07
CA LEU A 411 -3.19 -3.24 -11.67
C LEU A 411 -2.93 -2.09 -10.70
N GLY A 412 -1.94 -1.24 -10.98
CA GLY A 412 -1.64 -0.08 -10.14
C GLY A 412 -2.79 0.92 -10.04
N GLN A 413 -3.52 1.17 -11.14
CA GLN A 413 -4.73 2.00 -11.11
C GLN A 413 -5.84 1.36 -10.27
N CYS A 414 -6.03 0.04 -10.38
CA CYS A 414 -7.02 -0.66 -9.57
C CYS A 414 -6.65 -0.61 -8.08
N ILE A 415 -5.38 -0.84 -7.71
CA ILE A 415 -4.89 -0.69 -6.33
C ILE A 415 -5.17 0.73 -5.81
N ALA A 416 -4.77 1.75 -6.58
CA ALA A 416 -4.96 3.15 -6.19
C ALA A 416 -6.44 3.50 -5.99
N ARG A 417 -7.33 3.02 -6.87
CA ARG A 417 -8.78 3.22 -6.77
C ARG A 417 -9.40 2.47 -5.59
N HIS A 418 -8.89 1.28 -5.26
CA HIS A 418 -9.28 0.57 -4.04
C HIS A 418 -8.89 1.35 -2.78
N GLY A 419 -7.72 1.99 -2.79
CA GLY A 419 -7.19 2.72 -1.65
C GLY A 419 -7.91 4.03 -1.32
N VAL A 420 -8.82 4.54 -2.18
CA VAL A 420 -9.57 5.78 -1.95
C VAL A 420 -11.04 5.49 -1.64
N VAL A 421 -11.62 6.27 -0.75
CA VAL A 421 -13.03 6.13 -0.35
C VAL A 421 -13.94 7.00 -1.19
N ALA A 422 -13.46 8.19 -1.55
CA ALA A 422 -14.19 9.18 -2.36
C ALA A 422 -13.24 9.95 -3.28
N GLY A 423 -13.80 10.79 -4.13
CA GLY A 423 -13.03 11.72 -4.96
C GLY A 423 -12.83 11.27 -6.41
N PRO A 424 -12.12 12.10 -7.21
CA PRO A 424 -12.00 11.93 -8.67
C PRO A 424 -11.42 10.59 -9.07
N MET A 425 -10.36 10.13 -8.39
CA MET A 425 -9.69 8.86 -8.68
C MET A 425 -10.65 7.68 -8.62
N ARG A 426 -11.57 7.68 -7.65
CA ARG A 426 -12.60 6.64 -7.54
C ARG A 426 -13.65 6.78 -8.63
N SER A 427 -14.07 8.00 -8.94
CA SER A 427 -15.07 8.30 -9.97
C SER A 427 -14.63 7.90 -11.39
N GLU A 428 -13.31 7.82 -11.64
CA GLU A 428 -12.74 7.33 -12.89
C GLU A 428 -12.88 5.81 -13.07
N CYS A 429 -13.28 5.06 -12.03
CA CYS A 429 -13.49 3.62 -12.15
C CYS A 429 -14.79 3.37 -12.95
N GLY A 430 -14.67 2.65 -14.05
CA GLY A 430 -15.83 2.27 -14.87
C GLY A 430 -16.77 1.25 -14.21
N ASN A 431 -16.42 0.74 -13.02
CA ASN A 431 -17.22 -0.23 -12.26
C ASN A 431 -16.95 -0.06 -10.75
N ASN A 432 -17.48 1.01 -10.16
CA ASN A 432 -17.24 1.36 -8.77
C ASN A 432 -17.73 0.31 -7.77
N ASP A 433 -18.77 -0.44 -8.11
CA ASP A 433 -19.34 -1.47 -7.22
C ASP A 433 -18.31 -2.59 -6.94
N MET A 434 -17.45 -2.88 -7.92
CA MET A 434 -16.38 -3.88 -7.75
C MET A 434 -15.29 -3.43 -6.75
N LEU A 435 -15.10 -2.13 -6.55
CA LEU A 435 -14.16 -1.61 -5.57
C LEU A 435 -14.64 -1.86 -4.12
N ASP A 436 -15.95 -2.02 -3.92
CA ASP A 436 -16.54 -2.29 -2.61
C ASP A 436 -16.89 -3.77 -2.43
N SER A 437 -16.68 -4.59 -3.45
CA SER A 437 -16.86 -6.03 -3.34
C SER A 437 -15.72 -6.66 -2.53
N SER A 438 -16.05 -7.74 -1.83
CA SER A 438 -15.07 -8.55 -1.10
C SER A 438 -14.99 -9.91 -1.79
N PRO A 439 -14.15 -10.04 -2.81
CA PRO A 439 -14.01 -11.31 -3.50
C PRO A 439 -13.38 -12.34 -2.56
N SER A 440 -13.91 -13.56 -2.52
CA SER A 440 -13.20 -14.69 -1.94
C SER A 440 -12.01 -15.01 -2.83
N MET A 441 -10.82 -14.96 -2.25
CA MET A 441 -9.56 -15.15 -2.97
C MET A 441 -9.04 -16.56 -2.74
N ARG A 442 -8.54 -17.22 -3.80
CA ARG A 442 -7.86 -18.51 -3.66
C ARG A 442 -6.36 -18.27 -3.52
N MET A 443 -5.80 -18.74 -2.41
CA MET A 443 -4.38 -18.69 -2.15
C MET A 443 -3.68 -19.94 -2.72
N PRO A 444 -2.45 -19.81 -3.26
CA PRO A 444 -1.64 -20.98 -3.55
C PRO A 444 -1.34 -21.70 -2.23
N LYS A 445 -1.31 -23.05 -2.29
CA LYS A 445 -0.96 -23.84 -1.11
C LYS A 445 0.40 -23.39 -0.57
N PRO A 446 0.53 -23.23 0.76
CA PRO A 446 1.80 -22.90 1.38
C PRO A 446 2.86 -23.95 0.97
N ARG A 447 4.02 -23.50 0.57
CA ARG A 447 5.14 -24.39 0.26
C ARG A 447 5.66 -24.96 1.58
N ARG A 448 5.56 -26.26 1.79
CA ARG A 448 6.32 -26.91 2.84
C ARG A 448 7.79 -26.68 2.53
N THR A 449 8.51 -26.01 3.41
CA THR A 449 9.97 -26.05 3.45
C THR A 449 10.38 -27.51 3.52
N PRO A 450 11.31 -28.03 2.69
CA PRO A 450 11.84 -29.37 2.91
C PRO A 450 12.39 -29.40 4.33
N GLU A 451 11.89 -30.32 5.16
CA GLU A 451 12.50 -30.63 6.45
C GLU A 451 14.00 -30.83 6.17
N ALA A 452 14.84 -30.06 6.84
CA ALA A 452 16.27 -30.30 6.86
C ALA A 452 16.41 -31.71 7.39
N THR A 453 16.72 -32.64 6.50
CA THR A 453 17.10 -34.01 6.88
C THR A 453 18.33 -33.88 7.77
N ALA A 454 18.15 -34.27 9.03
CA ALA A 454 19.17 -34.39 10.06
C ALA A 454 20.31 -35.34 9.64
#